data_01c39184330f36c36dcbdf8f405ec7be
#
_entry.id   01c39184330f36c36dcbdf8f405ec7be
#
_cell.length_a   1.000
_cell.length_b   1.000
_cell.length_c   1.000
_cell.angle_alpha   90.00
_cell.angle_beta   90.00
_cell.angle_gamma   90.00
#
_symmetry.space_group_name_H-M   'P 1'
#
loop_
_entity.id
_entity.type
_entity.pdbx_description
1 polymer ?
#
loop_
_entity_poly.entity_id
_entity_poly.type
_entity_poly.pdbx_seq_one_letter_code
_entity_poly.pdbx_strand_id
1 'polypeptide(L)'
;MTFWWCIGVVLVSGAVLAGSWCVQRFAGRFCLRRDAERREKYLNSVLWMLFSGTEECAHCPEAMSSRDRRLIAADIADLVDSTYGLDPAPLRRIVERQRLDVFLLRRIRRNGGYRRAYYLHLLSRMPVDEKTVRAVERYTHSRNRYVRFCALSVQMMADMSALSSKIDAYSHRLSYFELSEVLR
;
A
#
# COMPACT_ATOMS: atom_id res chain seq x y z
N MET A 1 -11.09 43.60 -37.98
CA MET A 1 -11.62 42.25 -37.88
C MET A 1 -10.74 41.30 -37.03
N THR A 2 -9.45 41.40 -36.99
CA THR A 2 -8.52 40.52 -36.22
C THR A 2 -8.71 40.61 -34.69
N PHE A 3 -9.03 41.76 -34.17
CA PHE A 3 -9.18 41.97 -32.69
C PHE A 3 -10.32 41.14 -32.09
N TRP A 4 -11.47 41.05 -32.73
CA TRP A 4 -12.62 40.28 -32.25
C TRP A 4 -12.33 38.75 -32.32
N TRP A 5 -11.53 38.31 -33.28
CA TRP A 5 -11.10 36.92 -33.35
C TRP A 5 -10.18 36.54 -32.18
N CYS A 6 -9.26 37.41 -31.80
CA CYS A 6 -8.38 37.18 -30.67
C CYS A 6 -9.17 37.06 -29.35
N ILE A 7 -10.16 37.91 -29.13
CA ILE A 7 -11.03 37.85 -27.95
C ILE A 7 -11.83 36.56 -27.93
N GLY A 8 -12.39 36.14 -29.05
CA GLY A 8 -13.12 34.88 -29.16
C GLY A 8 -12.27 33.66 -28.79
N VAL A 9 -11.04 33.60 -29.32
CA VAL A 9 -10.10 32.50 -29.00
C VAL A 9 -9.72 32.47 -27.52
N VAL A 10 -9.48 33.61 -26.89
CA VAL A 10 -9.16 33.71 -25.46
C VAL A 10 -10.34 33.25 -24.59
N LEU A 11 -11.56 33.64 -24.94
CA LEU A 11 -12.75 33.24 -24.20
C LEU A 11 -13.02 31.74 -24.31
N VAL A 12 -12.88 31.17 -25.51
CA VAL A 12 -13.06 29.72 -25.72
C VAL A 12 -11.99 28.92 -25.00
N SER A 13 -10.72 29.34 -25.06
CA SER A 13 -9.63 28.64 -24.34
C SER A 13 -9.80 28.73 -22.83
N GLY A 14 -10.24 29.88 -22.30
CA GLY A 14 -10.56 30.06 -20.90
C GLY A 14 -11.72 29.16 -20.43
N ALA A 15 -12.79 29.05 -21.23
CA ALA A 15 -13.91 28.16 -20.95
C ALA A 15 -13.52 26.67 -20.94
N VAL A 16 -12.68 26.25 -21.87
CA VAL A 16 -12.16 24.86 -21.95
C VAL A 16 -11.29 24.54 -20.73
N LEU A 17 -10.40 25.44 -20.33
CA LEU A 17 -9.56 25.26 -19.16
C LEU A 17 -10.38 25.20 -17.87
N ALA A 18 -11.34 26.11 -17.71
CA ALA A 18 -12.25 26.13 -16.54
C ALA A 18 -13.10 24.86 -16.48
N GLY A 19 -13.64 24.41 -17.61
CA GLY A 19 -14.41 23.18 -17.73
C GLY A 19 -13.55 21.95 -17.37
N SER A 20 -12.34 21.85 -17.90
CA SER A 20 -11.41 20.79 -17.59
C SER A 20 -11.04 20.74 -16.10
N TRP A 21 -10.79 21.90 -15.50
CA TRP A 21 -10.50 22.02 -14.05
C TRP A 21 -11.69 21.60 -13.19
N CYS A 22 -12.90 22.03 -13.52
CA CYS A 22 -14.12 21.63 -12.85
C CYS A 22 -14.31 20.10 -12.93
N VAL A 23 -14.19 19.50 -14.12
CA VAL A 23 -14.34 18.06 -14.31
C VAL A 23 -13.32 17.29 -13.48
N GLN A 24 -12.06 17.70 -13.46
CA GLN A 24 -11.02 17.06 -12.64
C GLN A 24 -11.34 17.16 -11.14
N ARG A 25 -11.81 18.32 -10.67
CA ARG A 25 -12.15 18.54 -9.27
C ARG A 25 -13.38 17.76 -8.83
N PHE A 26 -14.41 17.68 -9.67
CA PHE A 26 -15.62 16.87 -9.40
C PHE A 26 -15.34 15.38 -9.49
N ALA A 27 -14.62 14.93 -10.52
CA ALA A 27 -14.23 13.53 -10.66
C ALA A 27 -13.35 13.07 -9.47
N GLY A 28 -12.42 13.90 -9.02
CA GLY A 28 -11.59 13.64 -7.85
C GLY A 28 -12.43 13.47 -6.58
N ARG A 29 -13.38 14.38 -6.31
CA ARG A 29 -14.25 14.30 -5.13
C ARG A 29 -15.18 13.07 -5.17
N PHE A 30 -15.72 12.75 -6.35
CA PHE A 30 -16.59 11.59 -6.51
C PHE A 30 -15.82 10.28 -6.32
N CYS A 31 -14.59 10.19 -6.85
CA CYS A 31 -13.71 9.06 -6.62
C CYS A 31 -13.34 8.90 -5.14
N LEU A 32 -13.05 10.01 -4.44
CA LEU A 32 -12.71 9.98 -3.02
C LEU A 32 -13.88 9.52 -2.14
N ARG A 33 -15.10 10.00 -2.40
CA ARG A 33 -16.31 9.54 -1.67
C ARG A 33 -16.55 8.06 -1.88
N ARG A 34 -16.49 7.59 -3.12
CA ARG A 34 -16.68 6.18 -3.44
C ARG A 34 -15.59 5.28 -2.86
N ASP A 35 -14.35 5.79 -2.75
CA ASP A 35 -13.27 5.08 -2.05
C ASP A 35 -13.48 5.08 -0.54
N ALA A 36 -13.98 6.16 0.05
CA ALA A 36 -14.28 6.24 1.47
C ALA A 36 -15.39 5.24 1.87
N GLU A 37 -16.50 5.18 1.11
CA GLU A 37 -17.58 4.21 1.35
C GLU A 37 -17.10 2.75 1.22
N ARG A 38 -16.25 2.47 0.22
CA ARG A 38 -15.65 1.15 0.06
C ARG A 38 -14.67 0.83 1.17
N ARG A 39 -13.83 1.81 1.57
CA ARG A 39 -12.88 1.67 2.66
C ARG A 39 -13.60 1.36 3.96
N GLU A 40 -14.66 2.09 4.30
CA GLU A 40 -15.48 1.85 5.49
C GLU A 40 -16.06 0.43 5.51
N LYS A 41 -16.60 -0.03 4.39
CA LYS A 41 -17.15 -1.39 4.26
C LYS A 41 -16.10 -2.47 4.52
N TYR A 42 -14.89 -2.34 3.95
CA TYR A 42 -13.84 -3.33 4.13
C TYR A 42 -13.20 -3.21 5.51
N LEU A 43 -12.97 -2.00 6.01
CA LEU A 43 -12.39 -1.75 7.31
C LEU A 43 -13.25 -2.34 8.43
N ASN A 44 -14.57 -2.10 8.41
CA ASN A 44 -15.49 -2.68 9.39
C ASN A 44 -15.46 -4.21 9.35
N SER A 45 -15.37 -4.82 8.18
CA SER A 45 -15.27 -6.26 8.03
C SER A 45 -13.95 -6.82 8.56
N VAL A 46 -12.84 -6.10 8.32
CA VAL A 46 -11.50 -6.47 8.83
C VAL A 46 -11.47 -6.33 10.36
N LEU A 47 -11.97 -5.22 10.90
CA LEU A 47 -12.05 -4.99 12.34
C LEU A 47 -12.92 -6.06 13.03
N TRP A 48 -14.07 -6.37 12.44
CA TRP A 48 -14.94 -7.41 13.00
C TRP A 48 -14.22 -8.76 13.09
N MET A 49 -13.50 -9.18 12.03
CA MET A 49 -12.75 -10.43 12.04
C MET A 49 -11.58 -10.43 13.03
N LEU A 50 -10.93 -9.28 13.25
CA LEU A 50 -9.81 -9.18 14.18
C LEU A 50 -10.27 -9.26 15.65
N PHE A 51 -11.43 -8.69 15.96
CA PHE A 51 -11.88 -8.52 17.34
C PHE A 51 -12.99 -9.47 17.77
N SER A 52 -13.75 -10.10 16.86
CA SER A 52 -14.85 -11.00 17.22
C SER A 52 -14.42 -12.40 17.62
N GLY A 53 -13.19 -12.81 17.34
CA GLY A 53 -12.68 -14.15 17.67
C GLY A 53 -13.41 -15.31 16.98
N THR A 54 -14.45 -15.03 16.19
CA THR A 54 -15.22 -16.06 15.51
C THR A 54 -14.51 -16.51 14.24
N GLU A 55 -14.41 -17.83 14.09
CA GLU A 55 -13.75 -18.45 12.90
C GLU A 55 -14.53 -18.25 11.61
N GLU A 56 -15.79 -17.80 11.69
CA GLU A 56 -16.66 -17.60 10.55
C GLU A 56 -16.28 -16.33 9.76
N CYS A 57 -15.41 -16.51 8.80
CA CYS A 57 -15.09 -15.52 7.77
C CYS A 57 -16.28 -15.15 6.83
N ALA A 58 -17.51 -15.45 7.20
CA ALA A 58 -18.68 -15.26 6.35
C ALA A 58 -18.93 -13.81 5.95
N HIS A 59 -18.44 -12.85 6.74
CA HIS A 59 -18.72 -11.42 6.55
C HIS A 59 -17.63 -10.62 5.80
N CYS A 60 -16.49 -11.22 5.45
CA CYS A 60 -15.50 -10.48 4.66
C CYS A 60 -15.85 -10.57 3.17
N PRO A 61 -16.32 -9.48 2.56
CA PRO A 61 -16.58 -9.48 1.13
C PRO A 61 -15.27 -9.72 0.37
N GLU A 62 -15.32 -10.62 -0.62
CA GLU A 62 -14.18 -10.81 -1.51
C GLU A 62 -13.85 -9.52 -2.25
N ALA A 63 -12.57 -9.20 -2.32
CA ALA A 63 -12.10 -8.05 -3.08
C ALA A 63 -12.31 -8.31 -4.59
N MET A 64 -13.32 -7.67 -5.16
CA MET A 64 -13.68 -7.84 -6.57
C MET A 64 -12.67 -7.20 -7.52
N SER A 65 -12.00 -6.12 -7.09
CA SER A 65 -11.11 -5.34 -7.95
C SER A 65 -9.69 -5.20 -7.38
N SER A 66 -8.75 -4.89 -8.27
CA SER A 66 -7.38 -4.51 -7.87
C SER A 66 -7.34 -3.24 -7.00
N ARG A 67 -8.36 -2.38 -7.10
CA ARG A 67 -8.50 -1.18 -6.28
C ARG A 67 -8.91 -1.55 -4.87
N ASP A 68 -9.86 -2.47 -4.72
CA ASP A 68 -10.32 -2.96 -3.43
C ASP A 68 -9.19 -3.67 -2.67
N ARG A 69 -8.44 -4.56 -3.34
CA ARG A 69 -7.26 -5.22 -2.73
C ARG A 69 -6.22 -4.22 -2.24
N ARG A 70 -6.00 -3.13 -2.98
CA ARG A 70 -5.07 -2.08 -2.55
C ARG A 70 -5.59 -1.33 -1.33
N LEU A 71 -6.89 -1.04 -1.25
CA LEU A 71 -7.51 -0.40 -0.09
C LEU A 71 -7.42 -1.30 1.15
N ILE A 72 -7.80 -2.56 1.04
CA ILE A 72 -7.68 -3.54 2.13
C ILE A 72 -6.23 -3.65 2.61
N ALA A 73 -5.27 -3.74 1.68
CA ALA A 73 -3.86 -3.82 2.03
C ALA A 73 -3.37 -2.56 2.76
N ALA A 74 -3.82 -1.38 2.36
CA ALA A 74 -3.50 -0.12 3.05
C ALA A 74 -4.13 -0.06 4.44
N ASP A 75 -5.41 -0.45 4.57
CA ASP A 75 -6.11 -0.44 5.85
C ASP A 75 -5.51 -1.44 6.85
N ILE A 76 -5.05 -2.62 6.39
CA ILE A 76 -4.32 -3.58 7.24
C ILE A 76 -2.99 -2.97 7.70
N ALA A 77 -2.24 -2.32 6.80
CA ALA A 77 -0.97 -1.69 7.17
C ALA A 77 -1.18 -0.57 8.19
N ASP A 78 -2.18 0.31 7.98
CA ASP A 78 -2.56 1.37 8.91
C ASP A 78 -2.96 0.81 10.29
N LEU A 79 -3.69 -0.32 10.33
CA LEU A 79 -4.08 -1.01 11.56
C LEU A 79 -2.86 -1.57 12.31
N VAL A 80 -1.96 -2.25 11.60
CA VAL A 80 -0.75 -2.82 12.20
C VAL A 80 0.16 -1.71 12.75
N ASP A 81 0.26 -0.58 12.06
CA ASP A 81 1.05 0.57 12.51
C ASP A 81 0.43 1.29 13.72
N SER A 82 -0.90 1.25 13.86
CA SER A 82 -1.63 1.93 14.95
C SER A 82 -1.90 1.06 16.17
N THR A 83 -1.77 -0.27 16.07
CA THR A 83 -2.18 -1.20 17.14
C THR A 83 -1.03 -2.13 17.51
N TYR A 84 -0.62 -2.09 18.78
CA TYR A 84 0.38 -3.00 19.31
C TYR A 84 -0.25 -4.33 19.75
N GLY A 85 0.47 -5.44 19.49
CA GLY A 85 0.07 -6.77 19.99
C GLY A 85 -1.09 -7.39 19.23
N LEU A 86 -1.34 -6.99 17.99
CA LEU A 86 -2.30 -7.67 17.12
C LEU A 86 -1.91 -9.13 16.91
N ASP A 87 -2.87 -10.03 17.12
CA ASP A 87 -2.69 -11.44 16.78
C ASP A 87 -2.45 -11.60 15.26
N PRO A 88 -1.34 -12.19 14.84
CA PRO A 88 -1.05 -12.40 13.43
C PRO A 88 -1.95 -13.45 12.75
N ALA A 89 -2.61 -14.32 13.52
CA ALA A 89 -3.40 -15.41 12.95
C ALA A 89 -4.64 -14.95 12.16
N PRO A 90 -5.49 -14.04 12.67
CA PRO A 90 -6.60 -13.47 11.88
C PRO A 90 -6.12 -12.70 10.66
N LEU A 91 -5.02 -11.92 10.81
CA LEU A 91 -4.44 -11.18 9.69
C LEU A 91 -3.98 -12.11 8.58
N ARG A 92 -3.32 -13.21 8.91
CA ARG A 92 -2.89 -14.22 7.95
C ARG A 92 -4.06 -14.78 7.15
N ARG A 93 -5.16 -15.12 7.82
CA ARG A 93 -6.39 -15.60 7.16
C ARG A 93 -6.94 -14.60 6.15
N ILE A 94 -6.96 -13.30 6.50
CA ILE A 94 -7.42 -12.23 5.60
C ILE A 94 -6.50 -12.13 4.38
N VAL A 95 -5.17 -12.10 4.60
CA VAL A 95 -4.17 -11.99 3.54
C VAL A 95 -4.28 -13.15 2.56
N GLU A 96 -4.40 -14.38 3.07
CA GLU A 96 -4.54 -15.60 2.26
C GLU A 96 -5.87 -15.62 1.48
N ARG A 97 -6.99 -15.34 2.14
CA ARG A 97 -8.31 -15.31 1.50
C ARG A 97 -8.38 -14.30 0.36
N GLN A 98 -7.86 -13.10 0.57
CA GLN A 98 -7.86 -12.03 -0.43
C GLN A 98 -6.70 -12.14 -1.43
N ARG A 99 -5.79 -13.10 -1.23
CA ARG A 99 -4.55 -13.29 -2.03
C ARG A 99 -3.76 -11.99 -2.16
N LEU A 100 -3.62 -11.27 -1.03
CA LEU A 100 -2.98 -9.95 -1.02
C LEU A 100 -1.48 -10.06 -1.29
N ASP A 101 -0.83 -11.10 -0.82
CA ASP A 101 0.57 -11.44 -1.07
C ASP A 101 0.86 -11.55 -2.58
N VAL A 102 0.09 -12.37 -3.30
CA VAL A 102 0.22 -12.55 -4.76
C VAL A 102 -0.07 -11.23 -5.49
N PHE A 103 -1.10 -10.50 -5.06
CA PHE A 103 -1.46 -9.21 -5.64
C PHE A 103 -0.32 -8.20 -5.48
N LEU A 104 0.22 -8.05 -4.26
CA LEU A 104 1.30 -7.11 -3.95
C LEU A 104 2.59 -7.50 -4.69
N LEU A 105 2.99 -8.77 -4.70
CA LEU A 105 4.15 -9.25 -5.46
C LEU A 105 4.02 -8.94 -6.95
N ARG A 106 2.84 -9.11 -7.54
CA ARG A 106 2.60 -8.73 -8.95
C ARG A 106 2.77 -7.24 -9.17
N ARG A 107 2.30 -6.41 -8.23
CA ARG A 107 2.46 -4.95 -8.29
C ARG A 107 3.91 -4.52 -8.11
N ILE A 108 4.64 -5.12 -7.17
CA ILE A 108 6.07 -4.89 -6.94
C ILE A 108 6.88 -5.18 -8.22
N ARG A 109 6.56 -6.28 -8.91
CA ARG A 109 7.24 -6.65 -10.17
C ARG A 109 6.97 -5.66 -11.31
N ARG A 110 5.73 -5.17 -11.44
CA ARG A 110 5.29 -4.31 -12.55
C ARG A 110 5.62 -2.83 -12.37
N ASN A 111 5.88 -2.39 -11.13
CA ASN A 111 6.15 -0.99 -10.83
C ASN A 111 7.63 -0.75 -10.56
N GLY A 112 8.05 0.53 -10.61
CA GLY A 112 9.40 0.98 -10.28
C GLY A 112 9.39 2.11 -9.25
N GLY A 113 10.58 2.50 -8.76
CA GLY A 113 10.76 3.65 -7.89
C GLY A 113 9.85 3.65 -6.66
N TYR A 114 9.26 4.80 -6.35
CA TYR A 114 8.40 4.98 -5.17
C TYR A 114 7.16 4.08 -5.14
N ARG A 115 6.57 3.76 -6.29
CA ARG A 115 5.42 2.85 -6.33
C ARG A 115 5.78 1.45 -5.90
N ARG A 116 6.97 0.97 -6.26
CA ARG A 116 7.49 -0.31 -5.79
C ARG A 116 7.75 -0.28 -4.30
N ALA A 117 8.39 0.77 -3.79
CA ALA A 117 8.63 0.95 -2.36
C ALA A 117 7.33 0.96 -1.56
N TYR A 118 6.30 1.65 -2.03
CA TYR A 118 4.98 1.66 -1.41
C TYR A 118 4.38 0.24 -1.28
N TYR A 119 4.40 -0.57 -2.34
CA TYR A 119 3.87 -1.93 -2.26
C TYR A 119 4.73 -2.87 -1.40
N LEU A 120 6.04 -2.65 -1.33
CA LEU A 120 6.92 -3.34 -0.41
C LEU A 120 6.63 -2.95 1.04
N HIS A 121 6.38 -1.68 1.31
CA HIS A 121 5.96 -1.19 2.63
C HIS A 121 4.65 -1.84 3.07
N LEU A 122 3.62 -1.88 2.22
CA LEU A 122 2.39 -2.60 2.54
C LEU A 122 2.64 -4.08 2.85
N LEU A 123 3.53 -4.72 2.10
CA LEU A 123 3.87 -6.12 2.30
C LEU A 123 4.62 -6.36 3.61
N SER A 124 5.46 -5.41 4.07
CA SER A 124 6.20 -5.52 5.34
C SER A 124 5.29 -5.46 6.57
N ARG A 125 4.06 -4.96 6.44
CA ARG A 125 3.07 -4.89 7.53
C ARG A 125 2.12 -6.10 7.55
N MET A 126 2.38 -7.10 6.72
CA MET A 126 1.54 -8.29 6.61
C MET A 126 2.33 -9.54 7.02
N PRO A 127 1.65 -10.53 7.62
CA PRO A 127 2.25 -11.85 7.81
C PRO A 127 2.49 -12.48 6.43
N VAL A 128 3.75 -12.63 6.08
CA VAL A 128 4.19 -13.17 4.78
C VAL A 128 4.82 -14.55 4.95
N ASP A 129 4.68 -15.38 3.92
CA ASP A 129 5.32 -16.69 3.85
C ASP A 129 6.79 -16.59 3.36
N GLU A 130 7.56 -17.63 3.59
CA GLU A 130 8.96 -17.68 3.18
C GLU A 130 9.15 -17.51 1.66
N LYS A 131 8.21 -18.01 0.86
CA LYS A 131 8.24 -17.85 -0.61
C LYS A 131 8.15 -16.38 -1.02
N THR A 132 7.32 -15.61 -0.32
CA THR A 132 7.17 -14.17 -0.53
C THR A 132 8.44 -13.43 -0.12
N VAL A 133 9.04 -13.81 1.01
CA VAL A 133 10.32 -13.24 1.49
C VAL A 133 11.43 -13.47 0.46
N ARG A 134 11.61 -14.68 -0.01
CA ARG A 134 12.60 -15.02 -1.07
C ARG A 134 12.34 -14.24 -2.37
N ALA A 135 11.08 -14.05 -2.75
CA ALA A 135 10.72 -13.28 -3.96
C ALA A 135 11.10 -11.80 -3.85
N VAL A 136 11.18 -11.26 -2.64
CA VAL A 136 11.52 -9.85 -2.35
C VAL A 136 13.03 -9.64 -2.20
N GLU A 137 13.80 -10.67 -1.88
CA GLU A 137 15.23 -10.62 -1.60
C GLU A 137 16.04 -9.84 -2.66
N ARG A 138 15.77 -10.04 -3.94
CA ARG A 138 16.44 -9.33 -5.04
C ARG A 138 16.33 -7.80 -4.96
N TYR A 139 15.35 -7.25 -4.23
CA TYR A 139 15.14 -5.81 -4.08
C TYR A 139 15.96 -5.21 -2.94
N THR A 140 16.55 -6.00 -2.06
CA THR A 140 17.46 -5.53 -1.01
C THR A 140 18.75 -4.92 -1.57
N HIS A 141 19.10 -5.26 -2.80
CA HIS A 141 20.24 -4.70 -3.53
C HIS A 141 19.85 -3.59 -4.51
N SER A 142 18.61 -3.08 -4.43
CA SER A 142 18.14 -2.02 -5.31
C SER A 142 18.97 -0.74 -5.17
N ARG A 143 19.22 -0.05 -6.30
CA ARG A 143 19.84 1.29 -6.30
C ARG A 143 18.97 2.34 -5.62
N ASN A 144 17.64 2.17 -5.67
CA ASN A 144 16.72 3.07 -4.98
C ASN A 144 16.67 2.73 -3.49
N ARG A 145 17.09 3.69 -2.64
CA ARG A 145 17.19 3.52 -1.18
C ARG A 145 15.84 3.13 -0.54
N TYR A 146 14.73 3.72 -0.98
CA TYR A 146 13.41 3.42 -0.42
C TYR A 146 12.97 1.99 -0.74
N VAL A 147 13.22 1.52 -1.97
CA VAL A 147 12.94 0.14 -2.37
C VAL A 147 13.78 -0.83 -1.55
N ARG A 148 15.08 -0.53 -1.37
CA ARG A 148 15.98 -1.35 -0.56
C ARG A 148 15.53 -1.42 0.89
N PHE A 149 15.23 -0.26 1.51
CA PHE A 149 14.75 -0.20 2.89
C PHE A 149 13.47 -1.01 3.09
N CYS A 150 12.42 -0.79 2.28
CA CYS A 150 11.18 -1.54 2.41
C CYS A 150 11.36 -3.04 2.14
N ALA A 151 12.28 -3.45 1.25
CA ALA A 151 12.58 -4.86 1.03
C ALA A 151 13.27 -5.51 2.24
N LEU A 152 14.18 -4.79 2.89
CA LEU A 152 14.80 -5.22 4.15
C LEU A 152 13.77 -5.33 5.27
N SER A 153 12.85 -4.36 5.38
CA SER A 153 11.76 -4.42 6.37
C SER A 153 10.89 -5.68 6.20
N VAL A 154 10.58 -6.10 4.97
CA VAL A 154 9.86 -7.36 4.73
C VAL A 154 10.65 -8.56 5.25
N GLN A 155 11.96 -8.63 5.04
CA GLN A 155 12.81 -9.73 5.52
C GLN A 155 12.93 -9.75 7.04
N MET A 156 13.03 -8.58 7.66
CA MET A 156 13.16 -8.44 9.10
C MET A 156 11.89 -8.88 9.83
N MET A 157 10.72 -8.48 9.32
CA MET A 157 9.44 -8.90 9.91
C MET A 157 9.19 -10.41 9.81
N ALA A 158 9.75 -11.07 8.80
CA ALA A 158 9.61 -12.51 8.62
C ALA A 158 10.56 -13.33 9.50
N ASP A 159 11.72 -12.78 9.84
CA ASP A 159 12.75 -13.48 10.62
C ASP A 159 13.44 -12.50 11.59
N MET A 160 12.84 -12.34 12.75
CA MET A 160 13.37 -11.49 13.83
C MET A 160 14.69 -12.04 14.40
N SER A 161 14.92 -13.34 14.33
CA SER A 161 16.15 -13.95 14.88
C SER A 161 17.39 -13.61 14.06
N ALA A 162 17.23 -13.43 12.75
CA ALA A 162 18.30 -13.00 11.86
C ALA A 162 18.45 -11.46 11.77
N LEU A 163 17.71 -10.71 12.60
CA LEU A 163 17.67 -9.25 12.57
C LEU A 163 19.05 -8.62 12.74
N SER A 164 19.81 -9.06 13.78
CA SER A 164 21.12 -8.48 14.11
C SER A 164 22.12 -8.66 12.97
N SER A 165 22.24 -9.85 12.42
CA SER A 165 23.18 -10.12 11.33
C SER A 165 22.84 -9.36 10.05
N LYS A 166 21.54 -9.17 9.77
CA LYS A 166 21.10 -8.39 8.62
C LYS A 166 21.30 -6.89 8.81
N ILE A 167 21.06 -6.37 10.01
CA ILE A 167 21.35 -4.96 10.34
C ILE A 167 22.83 -4.69 10.18
N ASP A 168 23.73 -5.52 10.71
CA ASP A 168 25.15 -5.36 10.58
C ASP A 168 25.60 -5.35 9.11
N ALA A 169 25.07 -6.26 8.31
CA ALA A 169 25.38 -6.34 6.88
C ALA A 169 24.93 -5.10 6.07
N TYR A 170 23.89 -4.40 6.53
CA TYR A 170 23.30 -3.27 5.80
C TYR A 170 23.42 -1.92 6.52
N SER A 171 23.92 -1.86 7.76
CA SER A 171 24.02 -0.65 8.58
C SER A 171 24.72 0.49 7.85
N HIS A 172 25.79 0.20 7.12
CA HIS A 172 26.55 1.18 6.33
C HIS A 172 25.79 1.74 5.12
N ARG A 173 24.65 1.15 4.76
CA ARG A 173 23.78 1.55 3.63
C ARG A 173 22.47 2.18 4.07
N LEU A 174 22.17 2.15 5.37
CA LEU A 174 20.97 2.72 5.97
C LEU A 174 21.34 4.02 6.68
N SER A 175 20.48 5.03 6.61
CA SER A 175 20.61 6.22 7.43
C SER A 175 20.20 5.92 8.87
N TYR A 176 20.65 6.77 9.81
CA TYR A 176 20.27 6.65 11.23
C TYR A 176 18.73 6.62 11.43
N PHE A 177 18.00 7.42 10.67
CA PHE A 177 16.54 7.43 10.69
C PHE A 177 15.94 6.09 10.22
N GLU A 178 16.44 5.54 9.13
CA GLU A 178 15.99 4.24 8.60
C GLU A 178 16.29 3.11 9.59
N LEU A 179 17.41 3.15 10.29
CA LEU A 179 17.76 2.22 11.35
C LEU A 179 16.80 2.33 12.54
N SER A 180 16.49 3.54 12.98
CA SER A 180 15.57 3.77 14.12
C SER A 180 14.15 3.29 13.81
N GLU A 181 13.69 3.43 12.56
CA GLU A 181 12.37 2.96 12.13
C GLU A 181 12.28 1.44 12.06
N VAL A 182 13.37 0.76 11.75
CA VAL A 182 13.45 -0.71 11.74
C VAL A 182 13.47 -1.31 13.13
N LEU A 183 14.04 -0.59 14.11
CA LEU A 183 14.19 -1.04 15.49
C LEU A 183 12.96 -0.69 16.37
N ARG A 184 12.02 0.07 15.85
CA ARG A 184 10.78 0.45 16.53
C ARG A 184 9.70 -0.62 16.39
#